data_88fe940ff4b54dab42835add7d19951c
#
_entry.id   88fe940ff4b54dab42835add7d19951c
#
_cell.length_a   1.000
_cell.length_b   1.000
_cell.length_c   1.000
_cell.angle_alpha   90.00
_cell.angle_beta   90.00
_cell.angle_gamma   90.00
#
_symmetry.space_group_name_H-M   'P 1'
#
loop_
_entity.id
_entity.type
_entity.pdbx_description
1 polymer ?
#
loop_
_entity_poly.entity_id
_entity_poly.type
_entity_poly.pdbx_seq_one_letter_code
_entity_poly.pdbx_strand_id
1 'polypeptide(L)'
;MLKAWFANRIEEVDRVILRHIHLDSHGIPTTVPIKLADNSSFAEKNGVAWTLLPYIRGGHLGNDSESLIDLGKVLAQMHEIPNSDCFPTEYRMGFSLFEEVSSLSKDGGPDSSFVELLAIEASAIKEGLVEEIPVGILHGDLFPDNVIGKGEVGAILDLEEAWIGPKIFDLAMAFVGFGWDGTQPVLDRWQSLVEGYQSVRLLEDKEIESLP
;
A
#
# COMPACT_ATOMS: atom_id res chain seq x y z
N MET A 1 -15.50 -11.32 -9.12
CA MET A 1 -16.02 -10.20 -8.31
C MET A 1 -16.08 -8.97 -9.19
N LEU A 2 -17.07 -8.07 -8.98
CA LEU A 2 -17.19 -6.84 -9.76
C LEU A 2 -16.78 -5.66 -8.86
N LYS A 3 -15.80 -4.84 -9.29
CA LYS A 3 -15.39 -3.60 -8.60
C LYS A 3 -15.89 -2.40 -9.40
N ALA A 4 -16.57 -1.48 -8.74
CA ALA A 4 -16.91 -0.16 -9.28
C ALA A 4 -15.84 0.84 -8.85
N TRP A 5 -15.46 1.73 -9.78
CA TRP A 5 -14.49 2.79 -9.54
C TRP A 5 -15.20 4.13 -9.38
N PHE A 6 -14.69 4.99 -8.53
CA PHE A 6 -15.25 6.33 -8.41
C PHE A 6 -15.14 7.10 -9.74
N ALA A 7 -16.21 7.82 -10.12
CA ALA A 7 -16.30 8.49 -11.41
C ALA A 7 -15.17 9.50 -11.68
N ASN A 8 -14.68 10.17 -10.64
CA ASN A 8 -13.56 11.13 -10.75
C ASN A 8 -12.18 10.47 -10.88
N ARG A 9 -12.09 9.13 -10.87
CA ARG A 9 -10.84 8.37 -10.96
C ARG A 9 -10.75 7.44 -12.18
N ILE A 10 -11.64 7.59 -13.15
CA ILE A 10 -11.67 6.72 -14.34
C ILE A 10 -10.31 6.75 -15.09
N GLU A 11 -9.67 7.90 -15.19
CA GLU A 11 -8.37 8.05 -15.86
C GLU A 11 -7.24 7.30 -15.14
N GLU A 12 -7.41 6.98 -13.85
CA GLU A 12 -6.44 6.23 -13.07
C GLU A 12 -6.61 4.70 -13.21
N VAL A 13 -7.79 4.25 -13.66
CA VAL A 13 -8.13 2.80 -13.71
C VAL A 13 -7.11 2.01 -14.52
N ASP A 14 -6.73 2.51 -15.69
CA ASP A 14 -5.73 1.83 -16.54
C ASP A 14 -4.37 1.72 -15.85
N ARG A 15 -3.93 2.76 -15.13
CA ARG A 15 -2.66 2.75 -14.40
C ARG A 15 -2.68 1.73 -13.26
N VAL A 16 -3.79 1.67 -12.51
CA VAL A 16 -3.93 0.69 -11.42
C VAL A 16 -3.97 -0.73 -11.98
N ILE A 17 -4.66 -0.95 -13.10
CA ILE A 17 -4.64 -2.25 -13.79
C ILE A 17 -3.22 -2.63 -14.22
N LEU A 18 -2.45 -1.69 -14.77
CA LEU A 18 -1.04 -1.93 -15.14
C LEU A 18 -0.17 -2.28 -13.93
N ARG A 19 -0.41 -1.70 -12.76
CA ARG A 19 0.27 -2.07 -11.50
C ARG A 19 0.00 -3.53 -11.14
N HIS A 20 -1.26 -3.97 -11.17
CA HIS A 20 -1.61 -5.38 -10.94
C HIS A 20 -0.94 -6.32 -11.95
N ILE A 21 -0.96 -5.97 -13.24
CA ILE A 21 -0.28 -6.75 -14.29
C ILE A 21 1.23 -6.81 -14.04
N HIS A 22 1.85 -5.71 -13.64
CA HIS A 22 3.28 -5.66 -13.33
C HIS A 22 3.63 -6.57 -12.16
N LEU A 23 2.90 -6.50 -11.06
CA LEU A 23 3.12 -7.37 -9.90
C LEU A 23 2.95 -8.86 -10.26
N ASP A 24 1.85 -9.21 -10.92
CA ASP A 24 1.54 -10.57 -11.34
C ASP A 24 2.63 -11.15 -12.25
N SER A 25 3.12 -10.37 -13.21
CA SER A 25 4.20 -10.78 -14.13
C SER A 25 5.53 -11.07 -13.43
N HIS A 26 5.72 -10.58 -12.21
CA HIS A 26 6.89 -10.84 -11.36
C HIS A 26 6.59 -11.84 -10.22
N GLY A 27 5.42 -12.51 -10.27
CA GLY A 27 5.05 -13.57 -9.33
C GLY A 27 4.54 -13.08 -7.99
N ILE A 28 4.21 -11.78 -7.85
CA ILE A 28 3.55 -11.25 -6.65
C ILE A 28 2.06 -11.57 -6.72
N PRO A 29 1.49 -12.27 -5.71
CA PRO A 29 0.09 -12.65 -5.74
C PRO A 29 -0.84 -11.42 -5.68
N THR A 30 -1.62 -11.22 -6.73
CA THR A 30 -2.56 -10.10 -6.85
C THR A 30 -3.74 -10.45 -7.76
N THR A 31 -4.67 -9.50 -7.99
CA THR A 31 -5.87 -9.72 -8.80
C THR A 31 -5.80 -8.93 -10.10
N VAL A 32 -5.33 -9.56 -11.18
CA VAL A 32 -5.40 -8.97 -12.53
C VAL A 32 -6.85 -9.05 -13.06
N PRO A 33 -7.44 -7.92 -13.55
CA PRO A 33 -8.77 -7.94 -14.11
C PRO A 33 -8.93 -8.92 -15.28
N ILE A 34 -10.05 -9.63 -15.29
CA ILE A 34 -10.43 -10.54 -16.37
C ILE A 34 -10.79 -9.70 -17.59
N LYS A 35 -10.21 -10.04 -18.75
CA LYS A 35 -10.52 -9.38 -20.01
C LYS A 35 -11.98 -9.60 -20.41
N LEU A 36 -12.62 -8.51 -20.89
CA LEU A 36 -13.97 -8.53 -21.41
C LEU A 36 -14.00 -9.07 -22.85
N ALA A 37 -15.18 -9.24 -23.42
CA ALA A 37 -15.36 -9.82 -24.74
C ALA A 37 -14.72 -9.00 -25.88
N ASP A 38 -14.57 -7.71 -25.68
CA ASP A 38 -13.88 -6.76 -26.59
C ASP A 38 -12.39 -6.60 -26.31
N ASN A 39 -11.84 -7.46 -25.42
CA ASN A 39 -10.46 -7.44 -24.95
C ASN A 39 -10.08 -6.23 -24.06
N SER A 40 -11.03 -5.39 -23.65
CA SER A 40 -10.80 -4.33 -22.66
C SER A 40 -10.62 -4.92 -21.24
N SER A 41 -10.04 -4.14 -20.32
CA SER A 41 -9.85 -4.56 -18.92
C SER A 41 -10.95 -4.04 -18.00
N PHE A 42 -11.75 -3.08 -18.47
CA PHE A 42 -12.91 -2.55 -17.76
C PHE A 42 -13.98 -2.08 -18.75
N ALA A 43 -15.20 -1.92 -18.25
CA ALA A 43 -16.31 -1.30 -18.98
C ALA A 43 -16.71 -0.01 -18.29
N GLU A 44 -17.03 1.04 -19.06
CA GLU A 44 -17.59 2.27 -18.54
C GLU A 44 -19.11 2.29 -18.75
N LYS A 45 -19.85 2.61 -17.71
CA LYS A 45 -21.31 2.81 -17.78
C LYS A 45 -21.75 3.94 -16.86
N ASN A 46 -22.42 4.94 -17.41
CA ASN A 46 -22.93 6.11 -16.69
C ASN A 46 -21.83 6.87 -15.90
N GLY A 47 -20.64 7.01 -16.47
CA GLY A 47 -19.49 7.68 -15.84
C GLY A 47 -18.82 6.86 -14.73
N VAL A 48 -19.11 5.56 -14.61
CA VAL A 48 -18.50 4.65 -13.65
C VAL A 48 -17.76 3.55 -14.43
N ALA A 49 -16.49 3.35 -14.12
CA ALA A 49 -15.73 2.22 -14.63
C ALA A 49 -15.97 0.97 -13.75
N TRP A 50 -16.03 -0.19 -14.41
CA TRP A 50 -16.30 -1.48 -13.79
C TRP A 50 -15.27 -2.50 -14.23
N THR A 51 -14.55 -3.09 -13.29
CA THR A 51 -13.61 -4.20 -13.55
C THR A 51 -14.19 -5.51 -13.04
N LEU A 52 -13.93 -6.58 -13.80
CA LEU A 52 -14.24 -7.95 -13.38
C LEU A 52 -12.98 -8.60 -12.83
N LEU A 53 -12.92 -8.84 -11.53
CA LEU A 53 -11.79 -9.44 -10.85
C LEU A 53 -12.00 -10.93 -10.62
N PRO A 54 -10.93 -11.77 -10.64
CA PRO A 54 -11.01 -13.16 -10.23
C PRO A 54 -11.47 -13.24 -8.77
N TYR A 55 -12.13 -14.34 -8.42
CA TYR A 55 -12.46 -14.62 -7.03
C TYR A 55 -11.31 -15.39 -6.38
N ILE A 56 -10.71 -14.80 -5.36
CA ILE A 56 -9.68 -15.43 -4.54
C ILE A 56 -10.37 -16.10 -3.35
N ARG A 57 -10.07 -17.39 -3.14
CA ARG A 57 -10.60 -18.13 -1.99
C ARG A 57 -9.85 -17.75 -0.73
N GLY A 58 -10.56 -17.48 0.35
CA GLY A 58 -10.01 -17.11 1.64
C GLY A 58 -10.81 -16.00 2.29
N GLY A 59 -10.32 -15.52 3.42
CA GLY A 59 -10.77 -14.32 4.11
C GLY A 59 -9.63 -13.29 4.12
N HIS A 60 -9.79 -12.24 4.90
CA HIS A 60 -8.66 -11.36 5.23
C HIS A 60 -7.56 -12.17 5.90
N LEU A 61 -6.31 -11.88 5.54
CA LEU A 61 -5.17 -12.57 6.14
C LEU A 61 -5.16 -12.37 7.67
N GLY A 62 -4.87 -13.46 8.40
CA GLY A 62 -4.74 -13.42 9.86
C GLY A 62 -3.52 -12.64 10.34
N ASN A 63 -3.47 -12.40 11.65
CA ASN A 63 -2.33 -11.79 12.33
C ASN A 63 -1.55 -12.78 13.19
N ASP A 64 -1.72 -14.08 12.90
CA ASP A 64 -0.89 -15.16 13.47
C ASP A 64 0.51 -15.17 12.85
N SER A 65 1.46 -15.83 13.51
CA SER A 65 2.87 -15.82 13.12
C SER A 65 3.11 -16.36 11.70
N GLU A 66 2.39 -17.44 11.29
CA GLU A 66 2.53 -18.03 9.96
C GLU A 66 2.10 -17.03 8.88
N SER A 67 0.94 -16.40 9.05
CA SER A 67 0.39 -15.38 8.15
C SER A 67 1.33 -14.18 8.02
N LEU A 68 1.90 -13.69 9.13
CA LEU A 68 2.77 -12.51 9.13
C LEU A 68 4.17 -12.81 8.57
N ILE A 69 4.71 -13.99 8.79
CA ILE A 69 5.96 -14.42 8.14
C ILE A 69 5.76 -14.46 6.62
N ASP A 70 4.66 -15.00 6.14
CA ASP A 70 4.40 -15.07 4.70
C ASP A 70 4.13 -13.67 4.10
N LEU A 71 3.38 -12.82 4.80
CA LEU A 71 3.18 -11.41 4.41
C LEU A 71 4.52 -10.67 4.28
N GLY A 72 5.40 -10.83 5.26
CA GLY A 72 6.74 -10.25 5.23
C GLY A 72 7.56 -10.69 4.00
N LYS A 73 7.52 -12.00 3.66
CA LYS A 73 8.17 -12.53 2.45
C LYS A 73 7.63 -11.91 1.18
N VAL A 74 6.30 -11.91 1.02
CA VAL A 74 5.65 -11.36 -0.18
C VAL A 74 5.95 -9.86 -0.32
N LEU A 75 5.94 -9.12 0.79
CA LEU A 75 6.28 -7.70 0.82
C LEU A 75 7.72 -7.46 0.39
N ALA A 76 8.68 -8.24 0.92
CA ALA A 76 10.08 -8.14 0.51
C ALA A 76 10.28 -8.49 -0.97
N GLN A 77 9.59 -9.52 -1.48
CA GLN A 77 9.60 -9.86 -2.91
C GLN A 77 9.07 -8.71 -3.76
N MET A 78 7.96 -8.07 -3.36
CA MET A 78 7.41 -6.90 -4.06
C MET A 78 8.39 -5.72 -4.09
N HIS A 79 9.14 -5.49 -3.02
CA HIS A 79 10.14 -4.43 -2.94
C HIS A 79 11.39 -4.68 -3.81
N GLU A 80 11.63 -5.92 -4.24
CA GLU A 80 12.79 -6.29 -5.05
C GLU A 80 12.49 -6.38 -6.56
N ILE A 81 11.21 -6.27 -6.98
CA ILE A 81 10.89 -6.24 -8.41
C ILE A 81 11.29 -4.91 -9.05
N PRO A 82 11.58 -4.87 -10.37
CA PRO A 82 11.94 -3.65 -11.07
C PRO A 82 10.85 -2.58 -10.99
N ASN A 83 11.25 -1.32 -10.82
CA ASN A 83 10.35 -0.18 -10.92
C ASN A 83 9.70 -0.10 -12.31
N SER A 84 8.50 0.50 -12.38
CA SER A 84 7.76 0.70 -13.62
C SER A 84 7.07 2.07 -13.59
N ASP A 85 6.95 2.70 -14.75
CA ASP A 85 6.34 4.03 -14.93
C ASP A 85 4.84 4.08 -14.58
N CYS A 86 4.19 2.93 -14.35
CA CYS A 86 2.81 2.90 -13.87
C CYS A 86 2.68 3.24 -12.38
N PHE A 87 3.80 3.26 -11.63
CA PHE A 87 3.83 3.69 -10.23
C PHE A 87 4.34 5.13 -10.12
N PRO A 88 3.60 6.04 -9.45
CA PRO A 88 4.09 7.39 -9.19
C PRO A 88 5.27 7.36 -8.21
N THR A 89 6.09 8.41 -8.23
CA THR A 89 7.19 8.62 -7.28
C THR A 89 6.79 9.52 -6.12
N GLU A 90 5.57 10.00 -6.08
CA GLU A 90 5.00 10.81 -5.01
C GLU A 90 3.83 10.06 -4.37
N TYR A 91 3.83 9.97 -3.05
CA TYR A 91 2.75 9.36 -2.30
C TYR A 91 1.54 10.29 -2.27
N ARG A 92 0.41 9.84 -2.79
CA ARG A 92 -0.82 10.65 -2.90
C ARG A 92 -1.35 11.13 -1.54
N MET A 93 -1.16 10.34 -0.49
CA MET A 93 -1.55 10.68 0.89
C MET A 93 -0.40 11.33 1.68
N GLY A 94 0.62 11.86 0.98
CA GLY A 94 1.82 12.44 1.56
C GLY A 94 1.72 13.96 1.77
N PHE A 95 2.89 14.62 1.74
CA PHE A 95 3.03 16.04 2.07
C PHE A 95 2.25 16.98 1.14
N SER A 96 2.09 16.66 -0.13
CA SER A 96 1.27 17.46 -1.07
C SER A 96 -0.19 17.53 -0.63
N LEU A 97 -0.77 16.42 -0.12
CA LEU A 97 -2.10 16.42 0.46
C LEU A 97 -2.17 17.29 1.73
N PHE A 98 -1.13 17.27 2.58
CA PHE A 98 -1.09 18.10 3.79
C PHE A 98 -1.08 19.59 3.44
N GLU A 99 -0.36 19.98 2.41
CA GLU A 99 -0.33 21.38 1.91
C GLU A 99 -1.69 21.78 1.33
N GLU A 100 -2.35 20.90 0.57
CA GLU A 100 -3.70 21.12 0.05
C GLU A 100 -4.72 21.32 1.18
N VAL A 101 -4.77 20.40 2.16
CA VAL A 101 -5.66 20.49 3.33
C VAL A 101 -5.43 21.78 4.10
N SER A 102 -4.16 22.19 4.28
CA SER A 102 -3.81 23.44 4.96
C SER A 102 -4.30 24.66 4.18
N SER A 103 -4.34 24.60 2.86
CA SER A 103 -4.85 25.71 2.03
C SER A 103 -6.37 25.88 2.15
N LEU A 104 -7.10 24.78 2.29
CA LEU A 104 -8.56 24.80 2.40
C LEU A 104 -9.07 25.41 3.71
N SER A 105 -8.24 25.45 4.77
CA SER A 105 -8.65 26.02 6.07
C SER A 105 -8.97 27.51 6.01
N LYS A 106 -8.44 28.24 5.02
CA LYS A 106 -8.65 29.69 4.86
C LYS A 106 -10.04 30.06 4.37
N ASP A 107 -10.77 29.12 3.75
CA ASP A 107 -12.07 29.35 3.09
C ASP A 107 -13.23 28.59 3.77
N GLY A 108 -13.14 28.39 5.10
CA GLY A 108 -14.17 27.64 5.86
C GLY A 108 -14.00 26.11 5.81
N GLY A 109 -12.78 25.66 5.53
CA GLY A 109 -12.35 24.26 5.57
C GLY A 109 -12.14 23.72 7.00
N PRO A 110 -11.19 22.78 7.20
CA PRO A 110 -10.93 22.15 8.48
C PRO A 110 -10.63 23.15 9.60
N ASP A 111 -10.94 22.77 10.84
CA ASP A 111 -10.64 23.55 12.05
C ASP A 111 -9.17 23.95 12.10
N SER A 112 -8.88 25.20 12.52
CA SER A 112 -7.52 25.72 12.61
C SER A 112 -6.62 24.89 13.53
N SER A 113 -7.16 24.31 14.59
CA SER A 113 -6.43 23.45 15.52
C SER A 113 -5.97 22.15 14.86
N PHE A 114 -6.79 21.57 13.96
CA PHE A 114 -6.40 20.39 13.17
C PHE A 114 -5.28 20.73 12.17
N VAL A 115 -5.39 21.89 11.49
CA VAL A 115 -4.36 22.33 10.54
C VAL A 115 -3.04 22.64 11.23
N GLU A 116 -3.07 23.25 12.43
CA GLU A 116 -1.89 23.47 13.25
C GLU A 116 -1.22 22.15 13.66
N LEU A 117 -2.01 21.17 14.14
CA LEU A 117 -1.50 19.84 14.46
C LEU A 117 -0.86 19.17 13.22
N LEU A 118 -1.56 19.21 12.08
CA LEU A 118 -1.06 18.64 10.83
C LEU A 118 0.27 19.28 10.40
N ALA A 119 0.43 20.58 10.56
CA ALA A 119 1.66 21.30 10.23
C ALA A 119 2.82 20.90 11.16
N ILE A 120 2.55 20.74 12.47
CA ILE A 120 3.55 20.29 13.46
C ILE A 120 4.02 18.87 13.11
N GLU A 121 3.09 17.95 12.91
CA GLU A 121 3.41 16.56 12.58
C GLU A 121 4.15 16.45 11.24
N ALA A 122 3.71 17.18 10.20
CA ALA A 122 4.39 17.20 8.91
C ALA A 122 5.84 17.73 9.02
N SER A 123 6.08 18.75 9.87
CA SER A 123 7.44 19.27 10.13
C SER A 123 8.31 18.22 10.83
N ALA A 124 7.78 17.59 11.88
CA ALA A 124 8.49 16.57 12.63
C ALA A 124 8.86 15.35 11.74
N ILE A 125 7.94 14.92 10.88
CA ILE A 125 8.21 13.84 9.90
C ILE A 125 9.31 14.28 8.93
N LYS A 126 9.24 15.50 8.36
CA LYS A 126 10.26 16.01 7.42
C LYS A 126 11.65 16.10 8.06
N GLU A 127 11.73 16.50 9.33
CA GLU A 127 12.99 16.56 10.08
C GLU A 127 13.58 15.19 10.41
N GLY A 128 12.71 14.17 10.56
CA GLY A 128 13.10 12.80 10.84
C GLY A 128 13.41 11.95 9.60
N LEU A 129 13.23 12.49 8.38
CA LEU A 129 13.52 11.72 7.16
C LEU A 129 15.00 11.41 7.04
N VAL A 130 15.32 10.12 6.87
CA VAL A 130 16.69 9.65 6.60
C VAL A 130 16.97 9.79 5.10
N GLU A 131 18.10 10.39 4.74
CA GLU A 131 18.54 10.52 3.35
C GLU A 131 19.09 9.20 2.80
N GLU A 132 18.96 9.00 1.47
CA GLU A 132 19.50 7.84 0.75
C GLU A 132 19.00 6.47 1.28
N ILE A 133 17.74 6.42 1.71
CA ILE A 133 17.08 5.19 2.14
C ILE A 133 16.70 4.34 0.92
N PRO A 134 16.78 2.99 0.98
CA PRO A 134 16.37 2.12 -0.11
C PRO A 134 14.94 2.34 -0.57
N VAL A 135 14.74 2.50 -1.87
CA VAL A 135 13.42 2.72 -2.49
C VAL A 135 13.01 1.54 -3.37
N GLY A 136 11.72 1.33 -3.49
CA GLY A 136 11.13 0.29 -4.34
C GLY A 136 9.64 0.53 -4.54
N ILE A 137 8.96 -0.42 -5.19
CA ILE A 137 7.51 -0.40 -5.34
C ILE A 137 6.87 -0.71 -4.00
N LEU A 138 6.00 0.19 -3.54
CA LEU A 138 5.24 0.07 -2.29
C LEU A 138 3.75 -0.12 -2.59
N HIS A 139 3.06 -0.80 -1.68
CA HIS A 139 1.60 -0.85 -1.67
C HIS A 139 1.00 0.51 -1.23
N GLY A 140 1.57 1.12 -0.20
CA GLY A 140 1.16 2.42 0.32
C GLY A 140 -0.07 2.40 1.24
N ASP A 141 -0.81 1.26 1.30
CA ASP A 141 -2.02 1.09 2.14
C ASP A 141 -2.20 -0.38 2.53
N LEU A 142 -1.15 -1.01 3.10
CA LEU A 142 -1.13 -2.45 3.39
C LEU A 142 -1.80 -2.78 4.73
N PHE A 143 -3.13 -2.82 4.71
CA PHE A 143 -4.00 -3.19 5.83
C PHE A 143 -4.66 -4.56 5.62
N PRO A 144 -5.24 -5.18 6.68
CA PRO A 144 -5.84 -6.51 6.58
C PRO A 144 -6.94 -6.68 5.52
N ASP A 145 -7.70 -5.65 5.20
CA ASP A 145 -8.74 -5.64 4.17
C ASP A 145 -8.17 -5.68 2.74
N ASN A 146 -6.89 -5.32 2.58
CA ASN A 146 -6.16 -5.37 1.31
C ASN A 146 -5.36 -6.67 1.11
N VAL A 147 -5.45 -7.65 2.03
CA VAL A 147 -4.74 -8.93 1.89
C VAL A 147 -5.67 -10.12 2.11
N ILE A 148 -5.85 -10.92 1.09
CA ILE A 148 -6.62 -12.18 1.16
C ILE A 148 -5.68 -13.35 1.36
N GLY A 149 -6.01 -14.23 2.32
CA GLY A 149 -5.18 -15.41 2.58
C GLY A 149 -5.71 -16.29 3.71
N LYS A 150 -4.94 -17.33 4.02
CA LYS A 150 -5.11 -18.18 5.18
C LYS A 150 -3.79 -18.88 5.46
N GLY A 151 -3.03 -18.37 6.43
CA GLY A 151 -1.64 -18.81 6.70
C GLY A 151 -0.65 -18.33 5.64
N GLU A 152 -1.08 -18.24 4.39
CA GLU A 152 -0.31 -17.73 3.24
C GLU A 152 -1.06 -16.60 2.55
N VAL A 153 -0.33 -15.69 1.92
CA VAL A 153 -0.89 -14.59 1.12
C VAL A 153 -1.42 -15.15 -0.21
N GLY A 154 -2.73 -15.14 -0.36
CA GLY A 154 -3.38 -15.55 -1.60
C GLY A 154 -3.49 -14.43 -2.64
N ALA A 155 -3.64 -13.19 -2.20
CA ALA A 155 -3.58 -12.00 -3.04
C ALA A 155 -3.44 -10.72 -2.22
N ILE A 156 -2.64 -9.79 -2.75
CA ILE A 156 -2.62 -8.37 -2.37
C ILE A 156 -3.60 -7.63 -3.30
N LEU A 157 -4.49 -6.84 -2.72
CA LEU A 157 -5.57 -6.12 -3.40
C LEU A 157 -5.29 -4.62 -3.39
N ASP A 158 -6.03 -3.89 -4.19
CA ASP A 158 -6.17 -2.43 -4.12
C ASP A 158 -4.87 -1.62 -4.19
N LEU A 159 -4.23 -1.64 -5.37
CA LEU A 159 -3.00 -0.88 -5.65
C LEU A 159 -3.26 0.59 -6.01
N GLU A 160 -4.38 1.19 -5.54
CA GLU A 160 -4.70 2.58 -5.84
C GLU A 160 -3.69 3.56 -5.25
N GLU A 161 -3.16 3.25 -4.05
CA GLU A 161 -2.16 4.07 -3.35
C GLU A 161 -0.71 3.63 -3.62
N ALA A 162 -0.51 2.59 -4.46
CA ALA A 162 0.81 2.06 -4.73
C ALA A 162 1.72 3.08 -5.45
N TRP A 163 2.97 3.20 -4.98
CA TRP A 163 3.94 4.19 -5.43
C TRP A 163 5.38 3.69 -5.30
N ILE A 164 6.36 4.46 -5.78
CA ILE A 164 7.78 4.19 -5.59
C ILE A 164 8.28 5.06 -4.44
N GLY A 165 8.68 4.44 -3.34
CA GLY A 165 9.12 5.13 -2.13
C GLY A 165 10.00 4.29 -1.23
N PRO A 166 10.30 4.78 0.00
CA PRO A 166 11.11 4.08 0.98
C PRO A 166 10.52 2.72 1.36
N LYS A 167 11.25 1.64 1.12
CA LYS A 167 10.77 0.26 1.37
C LYS A 167 10.32 0.02 2.81
N ILE A 168 10.99 0.65 3.76
CA ILE A 168 10.65 0.54 5.19
C ILE A 168 9.26 1.10 5.52
N PHE A 169 8.73 2.05 4.71
CA PHE A 169 7.40 2.62 4.89
C PHE A 169 6.32 1.54 4.87
N ASP A 170 6.33 0.65 3.88
CA ASP A 170 5.34 -0.42 3.77
C ASP A 170 5.44 -1.45 4.89
N LEU A 171 6.67 -1.74 5.35
CA LEU A 171 6.87 -2.64 6.47
C LEU A 171 6.29 -2.06 7.76
N ALA A 172 6.49 -0.76 8.00
CA ALA A 172 5.88 -0.05 9.11
C ALA A 172 4.35 0.04 8.97
N MET A 173 3.84 0.29 7.76
CA MET A 173 2.41 0.34 7.46
C MET A 173 1.74 -1.02 7.69
N ALA A 174 2.36 -2.12 7.26
CA ALA A 174 1.89 -3.48 7.53
C ALA A 174 1.83 -3.75 9.05
N PHE A 175 2.81 -3.29 9.83
CA PHE A 175 2.76 -3.43 11.28
C PHE A 175 1.63 -2.60 11.90
N VAL A 176 1.39 -1.39 11.43
CA VAL A 176 0.22 -0.59 11.88
C VAL A 176 -1.09 -1.34 11.62
N GLY A 177 -1.23 -2.02 10.47
CA GLY A 177 -2.43 -2.77 10.11
C GLY A 177 -2.60 -4.09 10.85
N PHE A 178 -1.53 -4.87 11.02
CA PHE A 178 -1.57 -6.24 11.52
C PHE A 178 -1.00 -6.41 12.94
N GLY A 179 -0.16 -5.48 13.37
CA GLY A 179 0.66 -5.62 14.58
C GLY A 179 -0.03 -5.23 15.88
N TRP A 180 -1.25 -4.72 15.85
CA TRP A 180 -1.93 -4.19 17.04
C TRP A 180 -3.04 -5.12 17.54
N ASP A 181 -3.25 -5.10 18.87
CA ASP A 181 -4.43 -5.67 19.53
C ASP A 181 -5.14 -4.55 20.31
N GLY A 182 -6.27 -4.10 19.78
CA GLY A 182 -6.91 -2.88 20.27
C GLY A 182 -5.98 -1.67 20.17
N THR A 183 -5.50 -1.17 21.32
CA THR A 183 -4.63 0.02 21.40
C THR A 183 -3.17 -0.32 21.73
N GLN A 184 -2.80 -1.59 21.77
CA GLN A 184 -1.46 -2.02 22.16
C GLN A 184 -0.73 -2.71 20.99
N PRO A 185 0.54 -2.35 20.72
CA PRO A 185 1.35 -3.09 19.77
C PRO A 185 1.73 -4.46 20.32
N VAL A 186 1.71 -5.48 19.48
CA VAL A 186 2.10 -6.86 19.79
C VAL A 186 3.46 -7.14 19.15
N LEU A 187 4.53 -7.11 19.95
CA LEU A 187 5.90 -7.23 19.45
C LEU A 187 6.18 -8.55 18.72
N ASP A 188 5.55 -9.66 19.14
CA ASP A 188 5.71 -10.95 18.46
C ASP A 188 5.21 -10.89 17.01
N ARG A 189 4.20 -10.06 16.74
CA ARG A 189 3.70 -9.83 15.36
C ARG A 189 4.71 -9.05 14.53
N TRP A 190 5.35 -8.04 15.10
CA TRP A 190 6.45 -7.32 14.46
C TRP A 190 7.60 -8.27 14.14
N GLN A 191 8.00 -9.09 15.10
CA GLN A 191 9.09 -10.06 14.91
C GLN A 191 8.78 -11.03 13.77
N SER A 192 7.56 -11.58 13.72
CA SER A 192 7.13 -12.49 12.65
C SER A 192 7.14 -11.82 11.28
N LEU A 193 6.64 -10.58 11.18
CA LEU A 193 6.64 -9.81 9.93
C LEU A 193 8.07 -9.53 9.44
N VAL A 194 8.95 -9.06 10.33
CA VAL A 194 10.36 -8.78 10.03
C VAL A 194 11.14 -10.05 9.69
N GLU A 195 10.89 -11.16 10.40
CA GLU A 195 11.49 -12.46 10.10
C GLU A 195 11.18 -12.89 8.66
N GLY A 196 9.90 -12.82 8.28
CA GLY A 196 9.48 -13.11 6.92
C GLY A 196 10.16 -12.20 5.90
N TYR A 197 10.15 -10.90 6.13
CA TYR A 197 10.77 -9.90 5.28
C TYR A 197 12.27 -10.16 5.09
N GLN A 198 13.01 -10.33 6.19
CA GLN A 198 14.46 -10.54 6.16
C GLN A 198 14.86 -11.93 5.65
N SER A 199 13.94 -12.87 5.53
CA SER A 199 14.20 -14.14 4.85
C SER A 199 14.42 -13.97 3.33
N VAL A 200 14.01 -12.84 2.76
CA VAL A 200 14.15 -12.49 1.33
C VAL A 200 15.12 -11.34 1.14
N ARG A 201 14.98 -10.27 1.92
CA ARG A 201 15.77 -9.04 1.82
C ARG A 201 16.15 -8.55 3.22
N LEU A 202 17.43 -8.37 3.49
CA LEU A 202 17.89 -7.79 4.75
C LEU A 202 17.56 -6.28 4.80
N LEU A 203 17.19 -5.80 5.97
CA LEU A 203 17.09 -4.37 6.24
C LEU A 203 18.50 -3.76 6.31
N GLU A 204 18.68 -2.61 5.69
CA GLU A 204 19.91 -1.84 5.76
C GLU A 204 19.92 -0.97 7.03
N ASP A 205 21.11 -0.57 7.49
CA ASP A 205 21.28 0.24 8.70
C ASP A 205 20.42 1.51 8.67
N LYS A 206 20.34 2.20 7.53
CA LYS A 206 19.52 3.39 7.33
C LYS A 206 18.02 3.15 7.47
N GLU A 207 17.56 1.97 7.07
CA GLU A 207 16.16 1.58 7.26
C GLU A 207 15.87 1.33 8.74
N ILE A 208 16.80 0.69 9.45
CA ILE A 208 16.68 0.43 10.88
C ILE A 208 16.71 1.76 11.67
N GLU A 209 17.60 2.68 11.32
CA GLU A 209 17.70 4.03 11.91
C GLU A 209 16.44 4.89 11.70
N SER A 210 15.67 4.63 10.64
CA SER A 210 14.42 5.34 10.33
C SER A 210 13.20 4.80 11.08
N LEU A 211 13.32 3.66 11.77
CA LEU A 211 12.25 3.12 12.61
C LEU A 211 12.20 3.91 13.94
N PRO A 212 11.00 4.17 14.49
CA PRO A 212 10.81 4.91 15.73
C PRO A 212 11.31 4.15 16.97
#